data_9a26e698c88d422851546a28ea0fb3ec
#
_entry.id   9a26e698c88d422851546a28ea0fb3ec
#
_cell.length_a   1.000
_cell.length_b   1.000
_cell.length_c   1.000
_cell.angle_alpha   90.00
_cell.angle_beta   90.00
_cell.angle_gamma   90.00
#
_symmetry.space_group_name_H-M   'P 1'
#
loop_
_entity.id
_entity.type
_entity.pdbx_description
1 polymer ?
#
loop_
_entity_poly.entity_id
_entity_poly.type
_entity_poly.pdbx_seq_one_letter_code
_entity_poly.pdbx_strand_id
1 'polypeptide(L)'
;TYQVDGEPLERLPDGYSDHYVPDGFEMDNAQKFERAENFLHVYSSKETEESYTVRCSIIQPGQQSLFDNEHTVYETVKVGEADGVLGTSTDEHGKNVYTLSWEHRGITHTVMGNIPYDEIMKIAEGIR
;
A
#
# COMPACT_ATOMS: atom_id res chain seq x y z
N THR A 1 -3.95 -8.67 20.44
CA THR A 1 -4.66 -9.71 19.72
C THR A 1 -5.53 -9.09 18.66
N TYR A 2 -5.31 -9.48 17.47
CA TYR A 2 -6.11 -9.02 16.35
C TYR A 2 -7.50 -9.66 16.44
N GLN A 3 -8.51 -8.82 16.48
CA GLN A 3 -9.86 -9.31 16.57
C GLN A 3 -10.71 -8.72 15.47
N VAL A 4 -11.22 -9.59 14.62
CA VAL A 4 -12.12 -9.20 13.55
C VAL A 4 -13.54 -9.37 14.04
N ASP A 5 -14.37 -8.37 13.81
CA ASP A 5 -15.80 -8.50 14.09
C ASP A 5 -16.38 -9.48 13.08
N GLY A 6 -16.76 -10.66 13.57
CA GLY A 6 -17.26 -11.72 12.72
C GLY A 6 -16.16 -12.68 12.28
N GLU A 7 -16.42 -13.41 11.21
CA GLU A 7 -15.50 -14.40 10.70
C GLU A 7 -14.36 -13.75 9.91
N PRO A 8 -13.16 -14.35 9.93
CA PRO A 8 -12.06 -13.87 9.11
C PRO A 8 -12.46 -13.85 7.65
N LEU A 9 -11.96 -12.86 6.93
CA LEU A 9 -12.21 -12.76 5.49
C LEU A 9 -11.50 -13.90 4.76
N GLU A 10 -12.22 -14.51 3.82
CA GLU A 10 -11.64 -15.54 2.96
C GLU A 10 -11.22 -14.96 1.63
N ARG A 11 -11.77 -13.79 1.28
CA ARG A 11 -11.47 -13.09 0.03
C ARG A 11 -11.72 -11.61 0.23
N LEU A 12 -11.14 -10.82 -0.65
CA LEU A 12 -11.37 -9.37 -0.63
C LEU A 12 -12.83 -9.06 -0.99
N PRO A 13 -13.41 -8.00 -0.40
CA PRO A 13 -14.76 -7.58 -0.77
C PRO A 13 -14.87 -7.27 -2.26
N ASP A 14 -16.06 -7.45 -2.82
CA ASP A 14 -16.30 -7.16 -4.22
C ASP A 14 -16.03 -5.67 -4.49
N GLY A 15 -15.25 -5.41 -5.53
CA GLY A 15 -14.91 -4.03 -5.92
C GLY A 15 -13.86 -3.37 -5.05
N TYR A 16 -13.25 -4.12 -4.13
CA TYR A 16 -12.21 -3.56 -3.26
C TYR A 16 -10.95 -3.27 -4.08
N SER A 17 -10.57 -2.00 -4.13
CA SER A 17 -9.45 -1.58 -4.96
C SER A 17 -9.02 -0.16 -4.56
N ASP A 18 -7.91 0.28 -5.14
CA ASP A 18 -7.52 1.67 -5.10
C ASP A 18 -8.37 2.44 -6.12
N HIS A 19 -8.92 3.56 -5.68
CA HIS A 19 -9.82 4.37 -6.52
C HIS A 19 -9.24 5.70 -6.93
N TYR A 20 -8.07 6.05 -6.41
CA TYR A 20 -7.40 7.30 -6.77
C TYR A 20 -6.07 6.98 -7.47
N VAL A 21 -5.90 7.57 -8.64
CA VAL A 21 -4.65 7.46 -9.41
C VAL A 21 -4.22 8.88 -9.77
N PRO A 22 -3.03 9.32 -9.38
CA PRO A 22 -2.55 10.65 -9.74
C PRO A 22 -2.50 10.85 -11.25
N ASP A 23 -2.68 12.08 -11.68
CA ASP A 23 -2.61 12.43 -13.10
C ASP A 23 -1.25 12.03 -13.68
N GLY A 24 -1.28 11.48 -14.88
CA GLY A 24 -0.07 11.09 -15.59
C GLY A 24 0.43 9.69 -15.28
N PHE A 25 -0.20 8.97 -14.35
CA PHE A 25 0.19 7.61 -14.02
C PHE A 25 -0.68 6.59 -14.75
N GLU A 26 -0.05 5.52 -15.17
CA GLU A 26 -0.73 4.40 -15.82
C GLU A 26 -0.36 3.08 -15.15
N MET A 27 -1.33 2.17 -15.12
CA MET A 27 -1.10 0.84 -14.57
C MET A 27 -0.25 0.01 -15.53
N ASP A 28 0.74 -0.68 -14.95
CA ASP A 28 1.55 -1.65 -15.69
C ASP A 28 0.83 -2.99 -15.66
N ASN A 29 0.14 -3.29 -16.76
CA ASN A 29 -0.66 -4.52 -16.84
C ASN A 29 0.18 -5.80 -16.86
N ALA A 30 1.48 -5.69 -17.13
CA ALA A 30 2.36 -6.85 -17.13
C ALA A 30 2.75 -7.27 -15.71
N GLN A 31 2.77 -6.34 -14.76
CA GLN A 31 3.17 -6.62 -13.40
C GLN A 31 2.00 -6.75 -12.42
N LYS A 32 0.83 -6.31 -12.81
CA LYS A 32 -0.33 -6.40 -11.92
C LYS A 32 -0.83 -7.83 -11.78
N PHE A 33 -1.41 -8.13 -10.62
CA PHE A 33 -2.22 -9.32 -10.49
C PHE A 33 -3.41 -9.03 -9.59
N GLU A 34 -4.49 -9.78 -9.81
CA GLU A 34 -5.71 -9.65 -9.04
C GLU A 34 -6.22 -11.05 -8.74
N ARG A 35 -6.32 -11.37 -7.45
CA ARG A 35 -6.77 -12.67 -6.98
C ARG A 35 -7.87 -12.46 -5.96
N ALA A 36 -8.54 -13.56 -5.57
CA ALA A 36 -9.60 -13.47 -4.57
C ALA A 36 -9.10 -12.94 -3.23
N GLU A 37 -7.87 -13.29 -2.83
CA GLU A 37 -7.32 -12.97 -1.52
C GLU A 37 -6.38 -11.77 -1.51
N ASN A 38 -5.89 -11.35 -2.67
CA ASN A 38 -4.95 -10.23 -2.73
C ASN A 38 -4.86 -9.64 -4.13
N PHE A 39 -4.32 -8.43 -4.19
CA PHE A 39 -4.00 -7.83 -5.49
C PHE A 39 -2.73 -6.99 -5.37
N LEU A 40 -2.08 -6.80 -6.50
CA LEU A 40 -0.96 -5.90 -6.66
C LEU A 40 -1.22 -5.04 -7.90
N HIS A 41 -1.20 -3.73 -7.72
CA HIS A 41 -1.28 -2.79 -8.84
C HIS A 41 0.02 -1.99 -8.88
N VAL A 42 0.60 -1.89 -10.06
CA VAL A 42 1.85 -1.17 -10.28
C VAL A 42 1.57 -0.03 -11.25
N TYR A 43 1.98 1.17 -10.88
CA TYR A 43 1.75 2.37 -11.68
C TYR A 43 3.06 3.09 -11.95
N SER A 44 3.17 3.70 -13.11
CA SER A 44 4.33 4.54 -13.44
C SER A 44 3.87 5.76 -14.20
N SER A 45 4.65 6.85 -14.05
CA SER A 45 4.40 8.08 -14.77
C SER A 45 5.02 8.01 -16.14
N LYS A 46 4.30 8.54 -17.14
CA LYS A 46 4.84 8.65 -18.50
C LYS A 46 5.82 9.80 -18.66
N GLU A 47 5.70 10.79 -17.79
CA GLU A 47 6.47 12.05 -17.94
C GLU A 47 7.66 12.13 -17.00
N THR A 48 7.66 11.32 -15.94
CA THR A 48 8.69 11.34 -14.91
C THR A 48 9.15 9.92 -14.64
N GLU A 49 10.16 9.78 -13.78
CA GLU A 49 10.63 8.46 -13.35
C GLU A 49 9.89 7.97 -12.11
N GLU A 50 8.81 8.64 -11.74
CA GLU A 50 8.04 8.27 -10.57
C GLU A 50 7.21 7.02 -10.82
N SER A 51 7.10 6.19 -9.79
CA SER A 51 6.28 4.99 -9.83
C SER A 51 5.81 4.65 -8.42
N TYR A 52 4.74 3.87 -8.33
CA TYR A 52 4.30 3.37 -7.02
C TYR A 52 3.54 2.05 -7.20
N THR A 53 3.42 1.33 -6.10
CA THR A 53 2.67 0.08 -6.06
C THR A 53 1.61 0.16 -4.97
N VAL A 54 0.51 -0.55 -5.19
CA VAL A 54 -0.57 -0.73 -4.21
C VAL A 54 -0.77 -2.23 -4.03
N ARG A 55 -0.63 -2.70 -2.80
CA ARG A 55 -0.84 -4.10 -2.49
C ARG A 55 -1.86 -4.23 -1.36
N CYS A 56 -2.83 -5.10 -1.56
CA CYS A 56 -3.78 -5.46 -0.52
C CYS A 56 -3.85 -6.97 -0.42
N SER A 57 -3.91 -7.47 0.81
CA SER A 57 -3.95 -8.91 1.06
C SER A 57 -4.73 -9.16 2.34
N ILE A 58 -5.57 -10.20 2.34
CA ILE A 58 -6.23 -10.58 3.59
C ILE A 58 -5.16 -11.10 4.56
N ILE A 59 -5.39 -10.82 5.84
CA ILE A 59 -4.44 -11.22 6.89
C ILE A 59 -4.58 -12.72 7.11
N GLN A 60 -3.45 -13.42 7.04
CA GLN A 60 -3.41 -14.85 7.31
C GLN A 60 -2.77 -15.12 8.66
N PRO A 61 -3.25 -16.13 9.40
CA PRO A 61 -2.65 -16.46 10.68
C PRO A 61 -1.15 -16.78 10.54
N GLY A 62 -0.37 -16.24 11.45
CA GLY A 62 1.08 -16.48 11.46
C GLY A 62 1.90 -15.64 10.53
N GLN A 63 1.26 -14.82 9.72
CA GLN A 63 1.98 -13.94 8.82
C GLN A 63 2.48 -12.72 9.58
N GLN A 64 3.75 -12.40 9.41
CA GLN A 64 4.35 -11.22 10.03
C GLN A 64 4.91 -10.32 8.94
N SER A 65 4.65 -9.02 9.09
CA SER A 65 5.29 -8.02 8.25
C SER A 65 6.59 -7.60 8.92
N LEU A 66 7.70 -7.83 8.25
CA LEU A 66 9.00 -7.42 8.75
C LEU A 66 9.46 -6.20 7.97
N PHE A 67 9.60 -5.10 8.70
CA PHE A 67 10.25 -3.91 8.16
C PHE A 67 11.68 -3.93 8.70
N ASP A 68 12.56 -4.54 7.94
CA ASP A 68 13.95 -4.69 8.35
C ASP A 68 14.84 -4.02 7.32
N ASN A 69 14.96 -2.70 7.45
CA ASN A 69 15.84 -1.94 6.59
C ASN A 69 16.54 -0.87 7.42
N GLU A 70 17.85 -1.02 7.55
CA GLU A 70 18.67 -0.12 8.37
C GLU A 70 18.64 1.33 7.91
N HIS A 71 18.30 1.56 6.65
CA HIS A 71 18.28 2.90 6.06
C HIS A 71 16.89 3.51 6.01
N THR A 72 15.92 2.89 6.65
CA THR A 72 14.55 3.37 6.64
C THR A 72 14.17 3.93 8.00
N VAL A 73 13.62 5.13 8.00
CA VAL A 73 13.08 5.77 9.21
C VAL A 73 11.59 5.46 9.26
N TYR A 74 11.13 4.96 10.39
CA TYR A 74 9.73 4.57 10.57
C TYR A 74 9.02 5.49 11.55
N GLU A 75 7.76 5.80 11.25
CA GLU A 75 6.92 6.56 12.16
C GLU A 75 5.47 6.06 12.06
N THR A 76 4.71 6.28 13.13
CA THR A 76 3.30 5.92 13.14
C THR A 76 2.49 7.07 12.58
N VAL A 77 1.55 6.75 11.68
CA VAL A 77 0.68 7.75 11.06
C VAL A 77 -0.74 7.23 11.08
N LYS A 78 -1.70 8.10 10.81
CA LYS A 78 -3.11 7.70 10.67
C LYS A 78 -3.48 7.61 9.20
N VAL A 79 -4.17 6.52 8.84
CA VAL A 79 -4.77 6.35 7.53
C VAL A 79 -6.27 6.22 7.78
N GLY A 80 -7.00 7.35 7.63
CA GLY A 80 -8.37 7.41 8.11
C GLY A 80 -8.40 7.19 9.62
N GLU A 81 -9.09 6.16 10.08
CA GLU A 81 -9.15 5.81 11.50
C GLU A 81 -8.14 4.75 11.90
N ALA A 82 -7.44 4.17 10.94
CA ALA A 82 -6.48 3.11 11.21
C ALA A 82 -5.09 3.66 11.54
N ASP A 83 -4.39 2.93 12.39
CA ASP A 83 -2.98 3.23 12.66
C ASP A 83 -2.12 2.57 11.59
N GLY A 84 -1.25 3.33 10.98
CA GLY A 84 -0.33 2.83 9.99
C GLY A 84 1.11 3.09 10.34
N VAL A 85 2.01 2.48 9.60
CA VAL A 85 3.44 2.69 9.74
C VAL A 85 3.95 3.25 8.41
N LEU A 86 4.62 4.40 8.49
CA LEU A 86 5.25 5.03 7.34
C LEU A 86 6.75 4.83 7.43
N GLY A 87 7.30 4.15 6.42
CA GLY A 87 8.75 4.04 6.27
C GLY A 87 9.22 5.05 5.24
N THR A 88 10.28 5.77 5.55
CA THR A 88 10.89 6.73 4.62
C THR A 88 12.34 6.32 4.39
N SER A 89 12.69 6.10 3.13
CA SER A 89 14.06 5.80 2.73
C SER A 89 14.39 6.66 1.51
N THR A 90 15.61 6.55 1.01
CA THR A 90 16.01 7.25 -0.21
C THR A 90 16.47 6.25 -1.23
N ASP A 91 16.21 6.56 -2.50
CA ASP A 91 16.69 5.71 -3.60
C ASP A 91 18.12 6.12 -3.98
N GLU A 92 18.68 5.48 -4.99
CA GLU A 92 20.04 5.74 -5.44
C GLU A 92 20.25 7.16 -5.98
N HIS A 93 19.15 7.85 -6.28
CA HIS A 93 19.19 9.25 -6.76
C HIS A 93 18.93 10.25 -5.63
N GLY A 94 18.83 9.77 -4.38
CA GLY A 94 18.56 10.64 -3.23
C GLY A 94 17.11 11.07 -3.10
N LYS A 95 16.20 10.47 -3.88
CA LYS A 95 14.79 10.79 -3.82
C LYS A 95 14.11 9.95 -2.74
N ASN A 96 13.19 10.56 -1.99
CA ASN A 96 12.46 9.84 -0.95
C ASN A 96 11.57 8.76 -1.53
N VAL A 97 11.61 7.59 -0.90
CA VAL A 97 10.70 6.48 -1.19
C VAL A 97 9.89 6.24 0.08
N TYR A 98 8.58 6.31 -0.04
CA TYR A 98 7.68 6.09 1.09
C TYR A 98 7.05 4.71 1.00
N THR A 99 6.97 4.05 2.14
CA THR A 99 6.27 2.77 2.27
C THR A 99 5.25 2.93 3.40
N LEU A 100 3.98 2.98 3.04
CA LEU A 100 2.90 3.12 4.01
C LEU A 100 2.17 1.80 4.13
N SER A 101 2.09 1.27 5.35
CA SER A 101 1.40 0.01 5.62
C SER A 101 0.42 0.18 6.76
N TRP A 102 -0.75 -0.43 6.63
CA TRP A 102 -1.75 -0.44 7.70
C TRP A 102 -2.66 -1.65 7.54
N GLU A 103 -3.31 -1.99 8.62
CA GLU A 103 -4.28 -3.08 8.65
C GLU A 103 -5.64 -2.50 8.99
N HIS A 104 -6.65 -2.94 8.26
CA HIS A 104 -8.01 -2.50 8.48
C HIS A 104 -8.97 -3.56 8.00
N ARG A 105 -9.91 -3.95 8.86
CA ARG A 105 -10.95 -4.93 8.55
C ARG A 105 -10.42 -6.27 8.04
N GLY A 106 -9.29 -6.72 8.55
CA GLY A 106 -8.72 -8.00 8.15
C GLY A 106 -7.92 -7.94 6.87
N ILE A 107 -7.64 -6.75 6.38
CA ILE A 107 -6.88 -6.56 5.14
C ILE A 107 -5.61 -5.77 5.45
N THR A 108 -4.48 -6.28 4.99
CA THR A 108 -3.20 -5.58 5.05
C THR A 108 -3.03 -4.76 3.77
N HIS A 109 -2.70 -3.49 3.95
CA HIS A 109 -2.50 -2.58 2.82
C HIS A 109 -1.07 -2.07 2.80
N THR A 110 -0.50 -1.93 1.62
CA THR A 110 0.81 -1.31 1.44
C THR A 110 0.79 -0.44 0.19
N VAL A 111 1.22 0.81 0.36
CA VAL A 111 1.44 1.73 -0.77
C VAL A 111 2.90 2.15 -0.71
N MET A 112 3.64 1.90 -1.77
CA MET A 112 5.08 2.19 -1.81
C MET A 112 5.44 2.89 -3.11
N GLY A 113 6.22 3.96 -3.01
CA GLY A 113 6.69 4.63 -4.21
C GLY A 113 7.53 5.85 -3.91
N ASN A 114 8.14 6.38 -4.98
CA ASN A 114 8.97 7.58 -4.92
C ASN A 114 8.18 8.85 -5.33
N ILE A 115 6.90 8.84 -5.04
CA ILE A 115 5.99 9.97 -5.30
C ILE A 115 5.86 10.81 -4.02
N PRO A 116 5.33 12.05 -4.12
CA PRO A 116 5.16 12.90 -2.94
C PRO A 116 4.30 12.25 -1.87
N TYR A 117 4.60 12.55 -0.62
CA TYR A 117 3.87 12.02 0.52
C TYR A 117 2.36 12.28 0.43
N ASP A 118 1.97 13.48 0.00
CA ASP A 118 0.55 13.83 -0.15
C ASP A 118 -0.17 12.88 -1.09
N GLU A 119 0.49 12.48 -2.17
CA GLU A 119 -0.09 11.55 -3.13
C GLU A 119 -0.19 10.15 -2.53
N ILE A 120 0.82 9.72 -1.76
CA ILE A 120 0.76 8.44 -1.05
C ILE A 120 -0.49 8.38 -0.16
N MET A 121 -0.74 9.46 0.58
CA MET A 121 -1.90 9.51 1.49
C MET A 121 -3.23 9.51 0.73
N LYS A 122 -3.32 10.22 -0.37
CA LYS A 122 -4.53 10.22 -1.20
C LYS A 122 -4.83 8.86 -1.78
N ILE A 123 -3.79 8.16 -2.23
CA ILE A 123 -3.94 6.81 -2.75
C ILE A 123 -4.45 5.89 -1.64
N ALA A 124 -3.83 5.98 -0.46
CA ALA A 124 -4.22 5.15 0.69
C ALA A 124 -5.67 5.37 1.09
N GLU A 125 -6.09 6.62 1.16
CA GLU A 125 -7.45 6.96 1.55
C GLU A 125 -8.49 6.58 0.49
N GLY A 126 -8.06 6.34 -0.73
CA GLY A 126 -8.92 5.91 -1.81
C GLY A 126 -9.07 4.39 -1.95
N ILE A 127 -8.43 3.61 -1.10
CA ILE A 127 -8.56 2.15 -1.14
C ILE A 127 -9.79 1.72 -0.35
N ARG A 128 -10.72 1.06 -1.03
CA ARG A 128 -11.99 0.65 -0.41
C ARG A 128 -12.77 -0.31 -1.31
#